data_1000c10382660f090fb8aff1afc9e728
#
_entry.id   1000c10382660f090fb8aff1afc9e728
#
_cell.length_a   1.000
_cell.length_b   1.000
_cell.length_c   1.000
_cell.angle_alpha   90.00
_cell.angle_beta   90.00
_cell.angle_gamma   90.00
#
_symmetry.space_group_name_H-M   'P 1'
#
loop_
_entity.id
_entity.type
_entity.pdbx_description
1 polymer ?
#
loop_
_entity_poly.entity_id
_entity_poly.type
_entity_poly.pdbx_seq_one_letter_code
_entity_poly.pdbx_strand_id
1 'polypeptide(L)'
;NKLISRRDNGRIKVITGIRRCGKSVLLFDLFRNYLIESGIDPGQIIIIKLDKIAYSRYRNPNELDLYIHNNISDKGKRYYVLIDEIQEVVSIPNPWLNDKNETIGFVDVLLGLLDLENVDIYITGSNSKMLSTDIMTEFKDRGDEIHVNPFMYKEFYDAYEGDKHNAWQEFITYGGLPRVISEKSTEEKSHYLQNLIQRTYLTDVIERNNINNEISVLDDLLNIIASSIGSLTNPTK
;
A
#
# COMPACT_ATOMS: atom_id res chain seq x y z
N ASN A 1 1.30 -12.66 -13.31
CA ASN A 1 1.61 -11.60 -12.37
C ASN A 1 0.95 -10.29 -12.86
N LYS A 2 -0.01 -9.75 -12.07
CA LYS A 2 -0.85 -8.60 -12.46
C LYS A 2 -0.05 -7.31 -12.71
N LEU A 3 1.05 -7.07 -11.97
CA LEU A 3 1.91 -5.90 -12.20
C LEU A 3 2.55 -5.93 -13.58
N ILE A 4 3.10 -7.07 -13.95
CA ILE A 4 3.77 -7.27 -15.23
C ILE A 4 2.79 -7.15 -16.41
N SER A 5 1.61 -7.76 -16.30
CA SER A 5 0.60 -7.73 -17.37
C SER A 5 -0.02 -6.34 -17.60
N ARG A 6 0.09 -5.44 -16.62
CA ARG A 6 -0.44 -4.07 -16.71
C ARG A 6 0.63 -3.02 -16.96
N ARG A 7 1.88 -3.45 -17.14
CA ARG A 7 2.99 -2.55 -17.44
C ARG A 7 2.73 -1.80 -18.75
N ASP A 8 3.10 -0.54 -18.77
CA ASP A 8 3.07 0.35 -19.96
C ASP A 8 1.67 0.54 -20.59
N ASN A 9 0.60 0.43 -19.80
CA ASN A 9 -0.77 0.57 -20.29
C ASN A 9 -1.36 1.98 -20.17
N GLY A 10 -0.53 2.99 -19.80
CA GLY A 10 -0.97 4.39 -19.68
C GLY A 10 -1.87 4.68 -18.48
N ARG A 11 -1.93 3.79 -17.48
CA ARG A 11 -2.73 3.93 -16.26
C ARG A 11 -1.85 3.94 -15.02
N ILE A 12 -2.33 4.57 -13.95
CA ILE A 12 -1.70 4.50 -12.62
C ILE A 12 -1.98 3.15 -11.98
N LYS A 13 -0.96 2.39 -11.61
CA LYS A 13 -1.10 1.13 -10.89
C LYS A 13 -1.18 1.42 -9.40
N VAL A 14 -2.36 1.22 -8.84
CA VAL A 14 -2.67 1.45 -7.43
C VAL A 14 -2.58 0.12 -6.68
N ILE A 15 -1.51 -0.07 -5.92
CA ILE A 15 -1.27 -1.30 -5.15
C ILE A 15 -1.88 -1.14 -3.76
N THR A 16 -3.00 -1.81 -3.55
CA THR A 16 -3.77 -1.77 -2.30
C THR A 16 -3.56 -3.04 -1.48
N GLY A 17 -4.01 -3.05 -0.26
CA GLY A 17 -3.96 -4.20 0.66
C GLY A 17 -3.65 -3.76 2.09
N ILE A 18 -3.94 -4.63 3.04
CA ILE A 18 -3.74 -4.34 4.47
C ILE A 18 -2.26 -4.05 4.78
N ARG A 19 -2.02 -3.34 5.88
CA ARG A 19 -0.64 -3.09 6.33
C ARG A 19 0.11 -4.41 6.53
N ARG A 20 1.39 -4.43 6.13
CA ARG A 20 2.31 -5.58 6.27
C ARG A 20 1.96 -6.82 5.44
N CYS A 21 1.07 -6.73 4.45
CA CYS A 21 0.80 -7.82 3.50
C CYS A 21 1.86 -7.98 2.40
N GLY A 22 2.91 -7.13 2.37
CA GLY A 22 4.03 -7.27 1.43
C GLY A 22 4.02 -6.31 0.24
N LYS A 23 3.18 -5.25 0.21
CA LYS A 23 3.11 -4.28 -0.91
C LYS A 23 4.48 -3.69 -1.30
N SER A 24 5.22 -3.19 -0.30
CA SER A 24 6.53 -2.57 -0.53
C SER A 24 7.56 -3.58 -1.05
N VAL A 25 7.56 -4.82 -0.54
CA VAL A 25 8.40 -5.91 -1.05
C VAL A 25 8.05 -6.25 -2.50
N LEU A 26 6.75 -6.36 -2.80
CA LEU A 26 6.28 -6.61 -4.16
C LEU A 26 6.77 -5.53 -5.14
N LEU A 27 6.69 -4.24 -4.74
CA LEU A 27 7.01 -3.12 -5.62
C LEU A 27 8.52 -2.86 -5.72
N PHE A 28 9.23 -2.78 -4.58
CA PHE A 28 10.63 -2.30 -4.54
C PHE A 28 11.66 -3.42 -4.64
N ASP A 29 11.29 -4.65 -4.31
CA ASP A 29 12.20 -5.79 -4.45
C ASP A 29 11.84 -6.62 -5.68
N LEU A 30 10.63 -7.19 -5.74
CA LEU A 30 10.29 -8.13 -6.81
C LEU A 30 10.07 -7.42 -8.15
N PHE A 31 9.25 -6.39 -8.20
CA PHE A 31 8.93 -5.71 -9.46
C PHE A 31 10.12 -4.88 -9.99
N ARG A 32 10.81 -4.17 -9.11
CA ARG A 32 12.03 -3.45 -9.48
C ARG A 32 13.10 -4.38 -10.06
N ASN A 33 13.34 -5.53 -9.42
CA ASN A 33 14.32 -6.50 -9.93
C ASN A 33 13.89 -7.06 -11.29
N TYR A 34 12.60 -7.36 -11.45
CA TYR A 34 12.05 -7.74 -12.75
C TYR A 34 12.29 -6.69 -13.84
N LEU A 35 12.12 -5.39 -13.55
CA LEU A 35 12.41 -4.32 -14.51
C LEU A 35 13.88 -4.33 -14.93
N ILE A 36 14.80 -4.44 -13.97
CA ILE A 36 16.24 -4.49 -14.22
C ILE A 36 16.61 -5.73 -15.05
N GLU A 37 16.10 -6.90 -14.70
CA GLU A 37 16.29 -8.15 -15.45
C GLU A 37 15.70 -8.09 -16.86
N SER A 38 14.67 -7.26 -17.07
CA SER A 38 14.06 -6.98 -18.38
C SER A 38 14.87 -5.96 -19.21
N GLY A 39 16.04 -5.50 -18.71
CA GLY A 39 16.93 -4.59 -19.42
C GLY A 39 16.65 -3.09 -19.18
N ILE A 40 15.82 -2.74 -18.20
CA ILE A 40 15.60 -1.34 -17.80
C ILE A 40 16.80 -0.87 -16.97
N ASP A 41 17.38 0.25 -17.36
CA ASP A 41 18.48 0.87 -16.61
C ASP A 41 17.99 1.33 -15.23
N PRO A 42 18.72 1.06 -14.13
CA PRO A 42 18.34 1.52 -12.79
C PRO A 42 18.06 3.04 -12.70
N GLY A 43 18.71 3.87 -13.51
CA GLY A 43 18.46 5.31 -13.59
C GLY A 43 17.10 5.68 -14.20
N GLN A 44 16.40 4.74 -14.83
CA GLN A 44 15.05 4.91 -15.33
C GLN A 44 13.97 4.53 -14.29
N ILE A 45 14.39 4.06 -13.09
CA ILE A 45 13.48 3.64 -12.03
C ILE A 45 13.57 4.66 -10.88
N ILE A 46 12.56 5.54 -10.80
CA ILE A 46 12.47 6.59 -9.78
C ILE A 46 11.73 6.03 -8.57
N ILE A 47 12.42 5.93 -7.43
CA ILE A 47 11.89 5.35 -6.19
C ILE A 47 11.69 6.44 -5.14
N ILE A 48 10.48 6.52 -4.58
CA ILE A 48 10.11 7.49 -3.55
C ILE A 48 9.39 6.75 -2.42
N LYS A 49 9.95 6.82 -1.20
CA LYS A 49 9.38 6.18 0.01
C LYS A 49 8.97 7.26 1.00
N LEU A 50 7.72 7.71 0.90
CA LEU A 50 7.23 8.89 1.62
C LEU A 50 7.12 8.69 3.14
N ASP A 51 7.11 7.45 3.63
CA ASP A 51 7.20 7.12 5.05
C ASP A 51 8.59 7.40 5.65
N LYS A 52 9.63 7.53 4.81
CA LYS A 52 11.01 7.77 5.25
C LYS A 52 11.32 9.26 5.34
N ILE A 53 12.07 9.63 6.39
CA ILE A 53 12.47 11.03 6.63
C ILE A 53 13.28 11.62 5.46
N ALA A 54 14.07 10.80 4.77
CA ALA A 54 14.85 11.21 3.61
C ALA A 54 13.97 11.73 2.44
N TYR A 55 12.71 11.34 2.41
CA TYR A 55 11.74 11.75 1.40
C TYR A 55 10.67 12.70 1.95
N SER A 56 10.78 13.17 3.19
CA SER A 56 9.78 14.02 3.84
C SER A 56 9.49 15.32 3.09
N ARG A 57 10.49 15.87 2.38
CA ARG A 57 10.32 17.04 1.49
C ARG A 57 9.28 16.78 0.41
N TYR A 58 9.22 15.57 -0.14
CA TYR A 58 8.34 15.19 -1.23
C TYR A 58 6.91 14.84 -0.77
N ARG A 59 6.61 15.01 0.52
CA ARG A 59 5.23 15.06 1.01
C ARG A 59 4.52 16.34 0.57
N ASN A 60 5.25 17.37 0.16
CA ASN A 60 4.70 18.52 -0.54
C ASN A 60 4.48 18.16 -2.02
N PRO A 61 3.25 18.30 -2.58
CA PRO A 61 2.94 17.89 -3.95
C PRO A 61 3.79 18.62 -5.02
N ASN A 62 4.09 19.91 -4.83
CA ASN A 62 4.93 20.64 -5.77
C ASN A 62 6.37 20.14 -5.78
N GLU A 63 6.92 19.78 -4.62
CA GLU A 63 8.26 19.21 -4.51
C GLU A 63 8.33 17.80 -5.08
N LEU A 64 7.26 17.02 -4.91
CA LEU A 64 7.12 15.69 -5.49
C LEU A 64 7.14 15.76 -7.01
N ASP A 65 6.29 16.62 -7.58
CA ASP A 65 6.19 16.83 -9.03
C ASP A 65 7.53 17.27 -9.61
N LEU A 66 8.14 18.31 -9.03
CA LEU A 66 9.43 18.83 -9.45
C LEU A 66 10.53 17.77 -9.39
N TYR A 67 10.56 16.96 -8.32
CA TYR A 67 11.55 15.88 -8.17
C TYR A 67 11.41 14.84 -9.29
N ILE A 68 10.18 14.40 -9.58
CA ILE A 68 9.94 13.39 -10.61
C ILE A 68 10.36 13.95 -11.98
N HIS A 69 9.92 15.16 -12.34
CA HIS A 69 10.28 15.79 -13.61
C HIS A 69 11.79 15.98 -13.80
N ASN A 70 12.51 16.36 -12.73
CA ASN A 70 13.96 16.54 -12.79
C ASN A 70 14.75 15.21 -12.97
N ASN A 71 14.14 14.08 -12.62
CA ASN A 71 14.72 12.75 -12.82
C ASN A 71 14.38 12.13 -14.19
N ILE A 72 13.47 12.74 -14.96
CA ILE A 72 13.13 12.32 -16.32
C ILE A 72 14.01 13.13 -17.29
N SER A 73 15.24 12.68 -17.51
CA SER A 73 16.24 13.42 -18.30
C SER A 73 16.13 13.21 -19.81
N ASP A 74 15.58 12.10 -20.27
CA ASP A 74 15.55 11.69 -21.67
C ASP A 74 14.12 11.28 -22.07
N LYS A 75 13.48 12.08 -22.92
CA LYS A 75 12.11 11.81 -23.41
C LYS A 75 12.01 10.57 -24.31
N GLY A 76 13.12 10.09 -24.84
CA GLY A 76 13.19 8.87 -25.64
C GLY A 76 13.26 7.59 -24.84
N LYS A 77 13.46 7.69 -23.53
CA LYS A 77 13.53 6.53 -22.62
C LYS A 77 12.28 6.40 -21.79
N ARG A 78 11.92 5.15 -21.45
CA ARG A 78 10.79 4.85 -20.57
C ARG A 78 11.23 4.95 -19.11
N TYR A 79 10.46 5.63 -18.28
CA TYR A 79 10.69 5.77 -16.84
C TYR A 79 9.59 5.08 -16.03
N TYR A 80 9.98 4.50 -14.90
CA TYR A 80 9.09 3.82 -13.96
C TYR A 80 9.11 4.56 -12.63
N VAL A 81 8.00 5.16 -12.25
CA VAL A 81 7.85 5.93 -11.00
C VAL A 81 7.19 5.04 -9.97
N LEU A 82 7.94 4.67 -8.93
CA LEU A 82 7.51 3.77 -7.84
C LEU A 82 7.40 4.57 -6.54
N ILE A 83 6.19 4.79 -6.04
CA ILE A 83 5.94 5.61 -4.84
C ILE A 83 5.30 4.75 -3.75
N ASP A 84 5.92 4.73 -2.56
CA ASP A 84 5.38 4.06 -1.36
C ASP A 84 4.65 5.06 -0.47
N GLU A 85 3.51 4.63 0.08
CA GLU A 85 2.68 5.37 1.03
C GLU A 85 2.28 6.76 0.49
N ILE A 86 1.68 6.81 -0.72
CA ILE A 86 1.33 8.06 -1.43
C ILE A 86 0.42 8.98 -0.60
N GLN A 87 -0.37 8.43 0.33
CA GLN A 87 -1.24 9.21 1.22
C GLN A 87 -0.47 10.11 2.20
N GLU A 88 0.84 9.94 2.33
CA GLU A 88 1.71 10.85 3.10
C GLU A 88 1.87 12.22 2.41
N VAL A 89 1.52 12.35 1.14
CA VAL A 89 1.47 13.66 0.46
C VAL A 89 0.33 14.48 1.04
N VAL A 90 0.66 15.65 1.55
CA VAL A 90 -0.32 16.57 2.12
C VAL A 90 -1.02 17.37 1.02
N SER A 91 -2.29 17.73 1.24
CA SER A 91 -2.94 18.72 0.37
C SER A 91 -2.52 20.12 0.80
N ILE A 92 -2.15 20.94 -0.16
CA ILE A 92 -1.77 22.34 0.05
C ILE A 92 -2.75 23.26 -0.71
N PRO A 93 -2.98 24.51 -0.23
CA PRO A 93 -3.75 25.48 -0.99
C PRO A 93 -3.16 25.70 -2.38
N ASN A 94 -4.01 25.82 -3.38
CA ASN A 94 -3.54 26.11 -4.74
C ASN A 94 -3.02 27.54 -4.81
N PRO A 95 -1.71 27.77 -5.01
CA PRO A 95 -1.13 29.13 -4.96
C PRO A 95 -1.55 30.01 -6.16
N TRP A 96 -2.14 29.41 -7.19
CA TRP A 96 -2.54 30.09 -8.41
C TRP A 96 -4.01 30.52 -8.41
N LEU A 97 -4.79 30.08 -7.40
CA LEU A 97 -6.20 30.40 -7.25
C LEU A 97 -6.45 31.18 -5.95
N ASN A 98 -7.36 32.15 -6.02
CA ASN A 98 -7.73 32.95 -4.84
C ASN A 98 -8.72 32.24 -3.90
N ASP A 99 -9.18 31.02 -4.27
CA ASP A 99 -10.06 30.22 -3.42
C ASP A 99 -9.22 29.30 -2.51
N LYS A 100 -9.31 29.54 -1.19
CA LYS A 100 -8.61 28.75 -0.17
C LYS A 100 -9.13 27.30 -0.06
N ASN A 101 -10.29 27.00 -0.64
CA ASN A 101 -10.85 25.67 -0.65
C ASN A 101 -10.27 24.80 -1.79
N GLU A 102 -9.69 25.43 -2.79
CA GLU A 102 -9.00 24.73 -3.88
C GLU A 102 -7.61 24.29 -3.41
N THR A 103 -7.38 22.99 -3.39
CA THR A 103 -6.12 22.40 -2.94
C THR A 103 -5.48 21.56 -4.02
N ILE A 104 -4.15 21.47 -3.96
CA ILE A 104 -3.33 20.57 -4.77
C ILE A 104 -2.89 19.40 -3.88
N GLY A 105 -3.09 18.18 -4.35
CA GLY A 105 -2.70 16.95 -3.66
C GLY A 105 -1.98 15.97 -4.59
N PHE A 106 -1.78 14.75 -4.11
CA PHE A 106 -1.09 13.72 -4.90
C PHE A 106 -1.86 13.32 -6.18
N VAL A 107 -3.18 13.43 -6.18
CA VAL A 107 -4.00 13.11 -7.37
C VAL A 107 -3.65 14.04 -8.51
N ASP A 108 -3.53 15.34 -8.24
CA ASP A 108 -3.17 16.35 -9.25
C ASP A 108 -1.79 16.07 -9.84
N VAL A 109 -0.81 15.76 -8.98
CA VAL A 109 0.55 15.37 -9.41
C VAL A 109 0.52 14.14 -10.31
N LEU A 110 -0.17 13.08 -9.88
CA LEU A 110 -0.20 11.82 -10.63
C LEU A 110 -0.95 11.95 -11.96
N LEU A 111 -2.02 12.72 -12.01
CA LEU A 111 -2.75 12.98 -13.25
C LEU A 111 -1.90 13.82 -14.22
N GLY A 112 -1.14 14.82 -13.71
CA GLY A 112 -0.19 15.58 -14.52
C GLY A 112 0.93 14.71 -15.10
N LEU A 113 1.45 13.76 -14.32
CA LEU A 113 2.47 12.82 -14.78
C LEU A 113 1.96 11.83 -15.86
N LEU A 114 0.67 11.55 -15.91
CA LEU A 114 0.09 10.72 -17.00
C LEU A 114 0.15 11.38 -18.39
N ASP A 115 0.30 12.69 -18.44
CA ASP A 115 0.48 13.40 -19.72
C ASP A 115 1.88 13.16 -20.31
N LEU A 116 2.79 12.58 -19.54
CA LEU A 116 4.11 12.15 -19.99
C LEU A 116 4.02 10.74 -20.60
N GLU A 117 4.02 10.64 -21.93
CA GLU A 117 3.88 9.37 -22.66
C GLU A 117 4.95 8.32 -22.31
N ASN A 118 6.10 8.77 -21.79
CA ASN A 118 7.25 7.93 -21.45
C ASN A 118 7.34 7.57 -19.97
N VAL A 119 6.28 7.78 -19.18
CA VAL A 119 6.25 7.46 -17.75
C VAL A 119 5.23 6.36 -17.45
N ASP A 120 5.58 5.44 -16.56
CA ASP A 120 4.70 4.42 -16.02
C ASP A 120 4.68 4.49 -14.50
N ILE A 121 3.50 4.62 -13.88
CA ILE A 121 3.34 5.03 -12.49
C ILE A 121 2.77 3.89 -11.66
N TYR A 122 3.44 3.62 -10.53
CA TYR A 122 3.06 2.61 -9.54
C TYR A 122 3.06 3.26 -8.15
N ILE A 123 1.94 3.19 -7.47
CA ILE A 123 1.80 3.74 -6.12
C ILE A 123 1.33 2.67 -5.15
N THR A 124 1.77 2.77 -3.92
CA THR A 124 1.19 1.99 -2.82
C THR A 124 0.53 2.91 -1.80
N GLY A 125 -0.38 2.33 -1.06
CA GLY A 125 -0.95 2.94 0.13
C GLY A 125 -1.63 1.88 0.99
N SER A 126 -1.58 2.07 2.30
CA SER A 126 -2.12 1.12 3.28
C SER A 126 -3.33 1.68 4.02
N ASN A 127 -3.61 2.95 3.80
CA ASN A 127 -4.72 3.62 4.47
C ASN A 127 -6.01 3.38 3.64
N SER A 128 -7.10 3.54 4.29
CA SER A 128 -8.44 3.34 3.75
C SER A 128 -8.86 4.30 2.64
N LYS A 129 -8.24 5.50 2.59
CA LYS A 129 -8.43 6.39 1.44
C LYS A 129 -7.96 5.70 0.15
N MET A 130 -6.89 4.87 0.25
CA MET A 130 -6.38 4.07 -0.86
C MET A 130 -7.15 2.77 -1.09
N LEU A 131 -7.97 2.34 -0.14
CA LEU A 131 -8.83 1.15 -0.24
C LEU A 131 -10.26 1.52 -0.68
N SER A 132 -10.59 2.80 -0.74
CA SER A 132 -11.92 3.25 -1.14
C SER A 132 -12.04 3.35 -2.67
N THR A 133 -13.20 3.02 -3.17
CA THR A 133 -13.62 3.29 -4.56
C THR A 133 -13.44 4.77 -4.93
N ASP A 134 -13.37 5.65 -3.93
CA ASP A 134 -13.24 7.09 -4.11
C ASP A 134 -11.94 7.47 -4.83
N ILE A 135 -10.81 6.83 -4.50
CA ILE A 135 -9.53 7.15 -5.15
C ILE A 135 -9.51 6.75 -6.63
N MET A 136 -10.16 5.64 -6.95
CA MET A 136 -10.28 5.22 -8.36
C MET A 136 -11.17 6.21 -9.15
N THR A 137 -12.20 6.76 -8.48
CA THR A 137 -13.06 7.81 -9.03
C THR A 137 -12.27 9.12 -9.22
N GLU A 138 -11.41 9.50 -8.25
CA GLU A 138 -10.54 10.67 -8.36
C GLU A 138 -9.57 10.57 -9.54
N PHE A 139 -9.07 9.37 -9.85
CA PHE A 139 -8.27 9.12 -11.05
C PHE A 139 -9.08 9.09 -12.35
N LYS A 140 -10.40 9.33 -12.31
CA LYS A 140 -11.25 9.41 -13.49
C LYS A 140 -11.07 8.22 -14.44
N ASP A 141 -11.14 6.99 -13.88
CA ASP A 141 -10.92 5.72 -14.60
C ASP A 141 -9.50 5.52 -15.17
N ARG A 142 -8.53 6.35 -14.81
CA ARG A 142 -7.12 6.21 -15.22
C ARG A 142 -6.28 5.37 -14.22
N GLY A 143 -6.91 4.73 -13.25
CA GLY A 143 -6.29 3.86 -12.27
C GLY A 143 -6.54 2.38 -12.55
N ASP A 144 -5.55 1.54 -12.23
CA ASP A 144 -5.65 0.08 -12.21
C ASP A 144 -5.37 -0.43 -10.80
N GLU A 145 -6.38 -0.93 -10.11
CA GLU A 145 -6.19 -1.50 -8.79
C GLU A 145 -5.54 -2.88 -8.86
N ILE A 146 -4.52 -3.06 -8.01
CA ILE A 146 -3.83 -4.34 -7.80
C ILE A 146 -3.87 -4.64 -6.30
N HIS A 147 -4.85 -5.42 -5.89
CA HIS A 147 -5.01 -5.79 -4.50
C HIS A 147 -4.04 -6.91 -4.09
N VAL A 148 -3.26 -6.66 -3.03
CA VAL A 148 -2.31 -7.61 -2.42
C VAL A 148 -2.93 -8.15 -1.14
N ASN A 149 -3.21 -9.44 -1.14
CA ASN A 149 -3.65 -10.16 0.05
C ASN A 149 -2.46 -10.68 0.85
N PRO A 150 -2.64 -11.01 2.13
CA PRO A 150 -1.75 -11.94 2.81
C PRO A 150 -1.59 -13.23 2.01
N PHE A 151 -0.53 -13.99 2.27
CA PHE A 151 -0.30 -15.26 1.58
C PHE A 151 -1.51 -16.19 1.66
N MET A 152 -1.89 -16.73 0.52
CA MET A 152 -2.75 -17.92 0.49
C MET A 152 -1.97 -19.14 0.99
N TYR A 153 -2.67 -20.18 1.40
CA TYR A 153 -2.02 -21.37 1.98
C TYR A 153 -0.90 -21.93 1.09
N LYS A 154 -1.08 -21.95 -0.22
CA LYS A 154 -0.04 -22.45 -1.14
C LYS A 154 1.22 -21.58 -1.06
N GLU A 155 1.08 -20.26 -1.09
CA GLU A 155 2.20 -19.33 -1.01
C GLU A 155 2.88 -19.42 0.38
N PHE A 156 2.07 -19.53 1.44
CA PHE A 156 2.57 -19.77 2.79
C PHE A 156 3.35 -21.08 2.86
N TYR A 157 2.77 -22.18 2.34
CA TYR A 157 3.41 -23.48 2.36
C TYR A 157 4.76 -23.48 1.62
N ASP A 158 4.81 -22.84 0.44
CA ASP A 158 6.06 -22.74 -0.34
C ASP A 158 7.15 -21.96 0.40
N ALA A 159 6.77 -20.87 1.10
CA ALA A 159 7.67 -20.01 1.86
C ALA A 159 8.00 -20.52 3.28
N TYR A 160 7.23 -21.47 3.83
CA TYR A 160 7.40 -21.93 5.20
C TYR A 160 8.64 -22.84 5.32
N GLU A 161 9.61 -22.42 6.15
CA GLU A 161 10.89 -23.11 6.34
C GLU A 161 10.85 -24.21 7.44
N GLY A 162 9.77 -24.28 8.22
CA GLY A 162 9.59 -25.29 9.25
C GLY A 162 9.18 -26.67 8.70
N ASP A 163 8.82 -27.60 9.59
CA ASP A 163 8.29 -28.90 9.21
C ASP A 163 6.99 -28.71 8.41
N LYS A 164 7.01 -29.11 7.14
CA LYS A 164 5.88 -28.96 6.21
C LYS A 164 4.60 -29.69 6.68
N HIS A 165 4.72 -30.70 7.53
CA HIS A 165 3.56 -31.35 8.14
C HIS A 165 2.79 -30.41 9.08
N ASN A 166 3.46 -29.45 9.69
CA ASN A 166 2.87 -28.49 10.61
C ASN A 166 2.38 -27.21 9.86
N ALA A 167 2.72 -27.03 8.57
CA ALA A 167 2.43 -25.80 7.82
C ALA A 167 0.94 -25.44 7.80
N TRP A 168 0.06 -26.43 7.72
CA TRP A 168 -1.39 -26.21 7.78
C TRP A 168 -1.83 -25.67 9.13
N GLN A 169 -1.37 -26.29 10.22
CA GLN A 169 -1.70 -25.87 11.58
C GLN A 169 -1.17 -24.45 11.87
N GLU A 170 0.04 -24.15 11.43
CA GLU A 170 0.64 -22.82 11.52
C GLU A 170 -0.19 -21.79 10.77
N PHE A 171 -0.59 -22.10 9.53
CA PHE A 171 -1.37 -21.19 8.71
C PHE A 171 -2.76 -20.89 9.29
N ILE A 172 -3.49 -21.89 9.77
CA ILE A 172 -4.82 -21.67 10.37
C ILE A 172 -4.75 -20.97 11.71
N THR A 173 -3.63 -21.10 12.44
CA THR A 173 -3.44 -20.46 13.76
C THR A 173 -2.99 -19.00 13.63
N TYR A 174 -2.05 -18.70 12.75
CA TYR A 174 -1.41 -17.39 12.67
C TYR A 174 -1.73 -16.60 11.40
N GLY A 175 -2.38 -17.23 10.43
CA GLY A 175 -2.72 -16.59 9.15
C GLY A 175 -1.54 -16.44 8.20
N GLY A 176 -1.79 -15.72 7.08
CA GLY A 176 -0.87 -15.62 5.94
C GLY A 176 -0.04 -14.34 5.90
N LEU A 177 0.10 -13.58 6.99
CA LEU A 177 0.97 -12.39 6.96
C LEU A 177 2.45 -12.80 6.79
N PRO A 178 3.19 -12.21 5.81
CA PRO A 178 4.55 -12.65 5.50
C PRO A 178 5.49 -12.71 6.70
N ARG A 179 5.40 -11.74 7.61
CA ARG A 179 6.28 -11.68 8.78
C ARG A 179 6.05 -12.83 9.76
N VAL A 180 4.85 -13.38 9.83
CA VAL A 180 4.57 -14.54 10.71
C VAL A 180 5.45 -15.74 10.37
N ILE A 181 5.80 -15.93 9.08
CA ILE A 181 6.68 -17.02 8.64
C ILE A 181 8.09 -16.85 9.18
N SER A 182 8.58 -15.62 9.30
CA SER A 182 9.93 -15.34 9.77
C SER A 182 10.09 -15.35 11.29
N GLU A 183 9.00 -15.27 12.06
CA GLU A 183 9.04 -15.39 13.52
C GLU A 183 9.20 -16.85 13.93
N LYS A 184 10.15 -17.12 14.85
CA LYS A 184 10.58 -18.49 15.14
C LYS A 184 9.75 -19.19 16.22
N SER A 185 9.22 -18.44 17.17
CA SER A 185 8.46 -19.01 18.28
C SER A 185 6.98 -18.65 18.22
N THR A 186 6.15 -19.49 18.81
CA THR A 186 4.72 -19.25 19.04
C THR A 186 4.47 -17.93 19.76
N GLU A 187 5.30 -17.61 20.74
CA GLU A 187 5.21 -16.38 21.53
C GLU A 187 5.49 -15.15 20.67
N GLU A 188 6.56 -15.16 19.86
CA GLU A 188 6.89 -14.08 18.95
C GLU A 188 5.78 -13.82 17.92
N LYS A 189 5.23 -14.87 17.32
CA LYS A 189 4.10 -14.79 16.37
C LYS A 189 2.87 -14.17 17.02
N SER A 190 2.48 -14.66 18.19
CA SER A 190 1.32 -14.16 18.93
C SER A 190 1.50 -12.71 19.34
N HIS A 191 2.65 -12.36 19.88
CA HIS A 191 3.00 -11.00 20.29
C HIS A 191 3.01 -10.04 19.08
N TYR A 192 3.58 -10.48 17.94
CA TYR A 192 3.55 -9.71 16.71
C TYR A 192 2.12 -9.41 16.24
N LEU A 193 1.26 -10.41 16.20
CA LEU A 193 -0.12 -10.27 15.75
C LEU A 193 -0.95 -9.39 16.70
N GLN A 194 -0.81 -9.57 18.01
CA GLN A 194 -1.47 -8.72 19.02
C GLN A 194 -1.05 -7.26 18.88
N ASN A 195 0.25 -6.98 18.76
CA ASN A 195 0.74 -5.62 18.54
C ASN A 195 0.24 -5.03 17.20
N LEU A 196 0.15 -5.84 16.16
CA LEU A 196 -0.36 -5.38 14.86
C LEU A 196 -1.83 -4.99 14.95
N ILE A 197 -2.65 -5.78 15.62
CA ILE A 197 -4.07 -5.46 15.83
C ILE A 197 -4.21 -4.20 16.67
N GLN A 198 -3.67 -4.22 17.89
CA GLN A 198 -3.89 -3.15 18.88
C GLN A 198 -3.25 -1.81 18.47
N ARG A 199 -1.98 -1.84 18.04
CA ARG A 199 -1.22 -0.61 17.79
C ARG A 199 -1.28 -0.11 16.34
N THR A 200 -1.80 -0.91 15.42
CA THR A 200 -1.84 -0.53 14.02
C THR A 200 -3.27 -0.46 13.52
N TYR A 201 -4.00 -1.58 13.55
CA TYR A 201 -5.33 -1.61 12.94
C TYR A 201 -6.36 -0.84 13.76
N LEU A 202 -6.37 -1.00 15.08
CA LEU A 202 -7.31 -0.26 15.93
C LEU A 202 -7.02 1.25 15.91
N THR A 203 -5.74 1.63 15.97
CA THR A 203 -5.37 3.05 15.87
C THR A 203 -5.79 3.64 14.51
N ASP A 204 -5.54 2.94 13.41
CA ASP A 204 -5.97 3.36 12.08
C ASP A 204 -7.51 3.53 11.99
N VAL A 205 -8.27 2.63 12.60
CA VAL A 205 -9.76 2.70 12.62
C VAL A 205 -10.23 3.90 13.45
N ILE A 206 -9.63 4.13 14.61
CA ILE A 206 -9.97 5.24 15.52
C ILE A 206 -9.68 6.59 14.85
N GLU A 207 -8.46 6.79 14.38
CA GLU A 207 -8.02 8.03 13.77
C GLU A 207 -8.86 8.37 12.53
N ARG A 208 -9.14 7.36 11.72
CA ARG A 208 -9.87 7.52 10.47
C ARG A 208 -11.34 7.92 10.66
N ASN A 209 -12.00 7.33 11.64
CA ASN A 209 -13.43 7.53 11.86
C ASN A 209 -13.72 8.54 12.97
N ASN A 210 -12.69 9.23 13.50
CA ASN A 210 -12.78 10.14 14.64
C ASN A 210 -13.56 9.52 15.81
N ILE A 211 -13.26 8.25 16.11
CA ILE A 211 -13.94 7.51 17.16
C ILE A 211 -13.42 8.00 18.52
N ASN A 212 -14.30 8.57 19.31
CA ASN A 212 -13.97 9.06 20.66
C ASN A 212 -14.04 7.96 21.75
N ASN A 213 -14.24 6.70 21.37
CA ASN A 213 -14.32 5.58 22.29
C ASN A 213 -12.94 5.04 22.63
N GLU A 214 -12.82 4.47 23.84
CA GLU A 214 -11.59 3.83 24.27
C GLU A 214 -11.27 2.60 23.38
N ILE A 215 -9.97 2.34 23.22
CA ILE A 215 -9.46 1.16 22.47
C ILE A 215 -10.08 -0.15 23.00
N SER A 216 -10.37 -0.23 24.30
CA SER A 216 -11.04 -1.36 24.93
C SER A 216 -12.37 -1.74 24.30
N VAL A 217 -13.20 -0.77 23.92
CA VAL A 217 -14.51 -1.02 23.28
C VAL A 217 -14.35 -1.68 21.90
N LEU A 218 -13.32 -1.27 21.15
CA LEU A 218 -13.01 -1.88 19.85
C LEU A 218 -12.40 -3.27 20.00
N ASP A 219 -11.61 -3.50 21.04
CA ASP A 219 -11.03 -4.81 21.36
C ASP A 219 -12.15 -5.79 21.75
N ASP A 220 -13.11 -5.37 22.58
CA ASP A 220 -14.29 -6.14 22.94
C ASP A 220 -15.14 -6.47 21.69
N LEU A 221 -15.33 -5.50 20.79
CA LEU A 221 -16.04 -5.73 19.53
C LEU A 221 -15.33 -6.76 18.65
N LEU A 222 -14.00 -6.69 18.54
CA LEU A 222 -13.21 -7.68 17.82
C LEU A 222 -13.35 -9.07 18.42
N ASN A 223 -13.34 -9.19 19.75
CA ASN A 223 -13.53 -10.46 20.44
C ASN A 223 -14.94 -11.05 20.17
N ILE A 224 -15.98 -10.22 20.15
CA ILE A 224 -17.33 -10.64 19.78
C ILE A 224 -17.37 -11.12 18.33
N ILE A 225 -16.79 -10.37 17.40
CA ILE A 225 -16.73 -10.76 15.98
C ILE A 225 -15.96 -12.06 15.82
N ALA A 226 -14.82 -12.20 16.46
CA ALA A 226 -13.98 -13.42 16.41
C ALA A 226 -14.72 -14.65 16.95
N SER A 227 -15.46 -14.49 18.05
CA SER A 227 -16.25 -15.59 18.64
C SER A 227 -17.45 -16.00 17.76
N SER A 228 -17.87 -15.13 16.84
CA SER A 228 -18.99 -15.32 15.94
C SER A 228 -18.62 -15.85 14.56
N ILE A 229 -17.31 -16.12 14.32
CA ILE A 229 -16.84 -16.64 13.04
C ILE A 229 -17.50 -18.00 12.75
N GLY A 230 -18.13 -18.09 11.56
CA GLY A 230 -18.88 -19.30 11.16
C GLY A 230 -20.33 -19.35 11.63
N SER A 231 -20.82 -18.35 12.36
CA SER A 231 -22.23 -18.22 12.75
C SER A 231 -22.90 -16.99 12.11
N LEU A 232 -24.24 -17.01 12.07
CA LEU A 232 -25.03 -15.84 11.64
C LEU A 232 -24.94 -14.76 12.71
N THR A 233 -24.42 -13.60 12.35
CA THR A 233 -24.38 -12.41 13.22
C THR A 233 -25.35 -11.35 12.73
N ASN A 234 -26.08 -10.74 13.67
CA ASN A 234 -26.95 -9.60 13.40
C ASN A 234 -26.34 -8.34 14.06
N PRO A 235 -25.91 -7.32 13.30
CA PRO A 235 -25.29 -6.12 13.85
C PRO A 235 -26.24 -5.23 14.66
N THR A 236 -27.55 -5.55 14.70
CA THR A 236 -28.58 -4.80 15.42
C THR A 236 -28.99 -5.46 16.75
N LYS A 237 -28.30 -6.48 17.17
CA LYS A 237 -28.51 -7.13 18.48
C LYS A 237 -27.38 -6.90 19.41
#